data_145271420bad478cd9fcdaa815da89c9
#
_entry.id   145271420bad478cd9fcdaa815da89c9
#
_cell.length_a   1.000
_cell.length_b   1.000
_cell.length_c   1.000
_cell.angle_alpha   90.00
_cell.angle_beta   90.00
_cell.angle_gamma   90.00
#
_symmetry.space_group_name_H-M   'P 1'
#
loop_
_entity.id
_entity.type
_entity.pdbx_description
1 polymer ?
#
loop_
_entity_poly.entity_id
_entity_poly.type
_entity_poly.pdbx_seq_one_letter_code
_entity_poly.pdbx_strand_id
1 'polypeptide(L)'
;HMAQKLYDLGHDVLAIDKNEEKINKVLSYVTNAQIGDSTDESFIDSLGVSNFDLCVVAIGDDFQSSLETTALLKDHGAKLVVARAVRDVHAKFLLRNGADEVVYPEKQIGNWAAVRFSSENIFDYVQLTPEYSIYEIAVPTAWIGKTMLELDIRRKYHINILATKINGILDPLPSAEHTFQESENILILAQNSDVQKFLRF
;
A
#
# COMPACT_ATOMS: atom_id res chain seq x y z
N HIS A 1 -12.41 -0.42 -5.69
CA HIS A 1 -11.27 -1.36 -5.52
C HIS A 1 -11.15 -1.85 -4.07
N MET A 2 -11.07 -0.95 -3.04
CA MET A 2 -10.92 -1.38 -1.65
C MET A 2 -12.11 -2.22 -1.16
N ALA A 3 -13.35 -1.75 -1.40
CA ALA A 3 -14.56 -2.47 -1.05
C ALA A 3 -14.62 -3.87 -1.68
N GLN A 4 -14.32 -3.96 -2.98
CA GLN A 4 -14.25 -5.23 -3.68
C GLN A 4 -13.20 -6.17 -3.06
N LYS A 5 -11.99 -5.67 -2.80
CA LYS A 5 -10.92 -6.50 -2.21
C LYS A 5 -11.27 -7.00 -0.82
N LEU A 6 -11.92 -6.17 0.01
CA LEU A 6 -12.41 -6.59 1.33
C LEU A 6 -13.47 -7.69 1.19
N TYR A 7 -14.42 -7.53 0.27
CA TYR A 7 -15.42 -8.55 -0.04
C TYR A 7 -14.78 -9.86 -0.52
N ASP A 8 -13.81 -9.80 -1.43
CA ASP A 8 -13.06 -10.97 -1.91
C ASP A 8 -12.27 -11.68 -0.79
N LEU A 9 -11.89 -10.95 0.26
CA LEU A 9 -11.24 -11.50 1.46
C LEU A 9 -12.25 -12.11 2.46
N GLY A 10 -13.55 -12.06 2.17
CA GLY A 10 -14.60 -12.65 2.99
C GLY A 10 -15.16 -11.74 4.08
N HIS A 11 -14.92 -10.43 4.00
CA HIS A 11 -15.51 -9.47 4.93
C HIS A 11 -16.90 -9.04 4.47
N ASP A 12 -17.78 -8.74 5.43
CA ASP A 12 -19.05 -8.08 5.16
C ASP A 12 -18.82 -6.59 4.88
N VAL A 13 -19.24 -6.14 3.70
CA VAL A 13 -19.01 -4.77 3.25
C VAL A 13 -20.33 -4.06 3.00
N LEU A 14 -20.56 -2.94 3.68
CA LEU A 14 -21.62 -1.97 3.38
C LEU A 14 -21.03 -0.80 2.59
N ALA A 15 -21.51 -0.60 1.37
CA ALA A 15 -21.14 0.55 0.54
C ALA A 15 -22.22 1.64 0.64
N ILE A 16 -21.78 2.89 0.79
CA ILE A 16 -22.65 4.06 0.90
C ILE A 16 -22.17 5.13 -0.07
N ASP A 17 -23.07 5.68 -0.85
CA ASP A 17 -22.83 6.87 -1.68
C ASP A 17 -24.20 7.56 -1.91
N LYS A 18 -24.20 8.90 -2.02
CA LYS A 18 -25.41 9.65 -2.39
C LYS A 18 -25.80 9.48 -3.86
N ASN A 19 -24.89 8.98 -4.68
CA ASN A 19 -25.11 8.75 -6.11
C ASN A 19 -25.53 7.31 -6.37
N GLU A 20 -26.79 7.14 -6.80
CA GLU A 20 -27.38 5.86 -7.14
C GLU A 20 -26.60 5.09 -8.21
N GLU A 21 -26.05 5.77 -9.22
CA GLU A 21 -25.25 5.10 -10.26
C GLU A 21 -23.98 4.46 -9.71
N LYS A 22 -23.34 5.11 -8.72
CA LYS A 22 -22.17 4.53 -8.05
C LYS A 22 -22.55 3.32 -7.21
N ILE A 23 -23.69 3.40 -6.50
CA ILE A 23 -24.22 2.28 -5.73
C ILE A 23 -24.52 1.09 -6.64
N ASN A 24 -25.22 1.32 -7.74
CA ASN A 24 -25.55 0.26 -8.69
C ASN A 24 -24.30 -0.45 -9.26
N LYS A 25 -23.18 0.27 -9.45
CA LYS A 25 -21.93 -0.31 -9.94
C LYS A 25 -21.25 -1.22 -8.92
N VAL A 26 -21.49 -1.06 -7.63
CA VAL A 26 -20.80 -1.83 -6.58
C VAL A 26 -21.61 -3.00 -6.04
N LEU A 27 -22.91 -3.08 -6.35
CA LEU A 27 -23.82 -4.11 -5.83
C LEU A 27 -23.33 -5.55 -6.01
N SER A 28 -22.59 -5.84 -7.09
CA SER A 28 -22.14 -7.21 -7.39
C SER A 28 -20.93 -7.67 -6.58
N TYR A 29 -20.28 -6.75 -5.82
CA TYR A 29 -19.05 -7.03 -5.07
C TYR A 29 -18.99 -6.34 -3.70
N VAL A 30 -20.17 -6.19 -3.08
CA VAL A 30 -20.30 -5.81 -1.67
C VAL A 30 -21.45 -6.62 -1.07
N THR A 31 -21.46 -6.79 0.25
CA THR A 31 -22.51 -7.53 0.95
C THR A 31 -23.83 -6.74 0.93
N ASN A 32 -23.76 -5.45 1.17
CA ASN A 32 -24.89 -4.52 1.14
C ASN A 32 -24.46 -3.18 0.53
N ALA A 33 -25.44 -2.46 -0.04
CA ALA A 33 -25.23 -1.10 -0.51
C ALA A 33 -26.42 -0.22 -0.19
N GLN A 34 -26.19 1.04 0.14
CA GLN A 34 -27.21 1.98 0.56
C GLN A 34 -26.98 3.35 -0.06
N ILE A 35 -28.05 3.95 -0.58
CA ILE A 35 -28.01 5.33 -1.05
C ILE A 35 -28.25 6.23 0.17
N GLY A 36 -27.33 7.16 0.44
CA GLY A 36 -27.47 8.11 1.55
C GLY A 36 -26.36 9.15 1.56
N ASP A 37 -26.62 10.24 2.23
CA ASP A 37 -25.64 11.31 2.44
C ASP A 37 -24.93 11.10 3.77
N SER A 38 -23.63 10.84 3.72
CA SER A 38 -22.81 10.61 4.91
C SER A 38 -22.49 11.88 5.70
N THR A 39 -22.92 13.05 5.24
CA THR A 39 -22.87 14.30 5.99
C THR A 39 -24.16 14.57 6.77
N ASP A 40 -25.18 13.75 6.62
CA ASP A 40 -26.41 13.80 7.41
C ASP A 40 -26.22 12.96 8.69
N GLU A 41 -26.23 13.64 9.84
CA GLU A 41 -26.05 13.02 11.15
C GLU A 41 -27.13 11.95 11.44
N SER A 42 -28.39 12.21 11.05
CA SER A 42 -29.49 11.25 11.27
C SER A 42 -29.30 9.98 10.43
N PHE A 43 -28.73 10.12 9.24
CA PHE A 43 -28.38 8.98 8.41
C PHE A 43 -27.25 8.16 9.04
N ILE A 44 -26.18 8.80 9.52
CA ILE A 44 -25.05 8.12 10.20
C ILE A 44 -25.53 7.40 11.47
N ASP A 45 -26.38 8.04 12.28
CA ASP A 45 -26.97 7.42 13.48
C ASP A 45 -27.74 6.14 13.13
N SER A 46 -28.52 6.17 12.03
CA SER A 46 -29.31 5.02 11.59
C SER A 46 -28.48 3.80 11.17
N LEU A 47 -27.20 4.00 10.82
CA LEU A 47 -26.30 2.93 10.40
C LEU A 47 -25.78 2.07 11.55
N GLY A 48 -25.79 2.58 12.79
CA GLY A 48 -25.20 1.91 13.93
C GLY A 48 -23.71 1.70 13.77
N VAL A 49 -22.97 2.75 13.44
CA VAL A 49 -21.54 2.73 13.06
C VAL A 49 -20.62 2.05 14.08
N SER A 50 -20.98 2.05 15.36
CA SER A 50 -20.24 1.35 16.43
C SER A 50 -20.19 -0.17 16.27
N ASN A 51 -21.07 -0.76 15.44
CA ASN A 51 -21.07 -2.19 15.16
C ASN A 51 -20.06 -2.59 14.07
N PHE A 52 -19.53 -1.63 13.31
CA PHE A 52 -18.53 -1.90 12.30
C PHE A 52 -17.11 -1.91 12.87
N ASP A 53 -16.29 -2.83 12.40
CA ASP A 53 -14.88 -2.90 12.81
C ASP A 53 -14.01 -1.85 12.09
N LEU A 54 -14.42 -1.46 10.87
CA LEU A 54 -13.74 -0.49 10.04
C LEU A 54 -14.75 0.40 9.30
N CYS A 55 -14.56 1.70 9.39
CA CYS A 55 -15.25 2.69 8.56
C CYS A 55 -14.23 3.36 7.62
N VAL A 56 -14.54 3.43 6.33
CA VAL A 56 -13.65 4.01 5.32
C VAL A 56 -14.29 5.22 4.66
N VAL A 57 -13.69 6.39 4.83
CA VAL A 57 -14.11 7.63 4.17
C VAL A 57 -13.32 7.77 2.87
N ALA A 58 -13.94 7.39 1.74
CA ALA A 58 -13.32 7.39 0.42
C ALA A 58 -13.59 8.67 -0.40
N ILE A 59 -14.16 9.71 0.20
CA ILE A 59 -14.48 10.99 -0.42
C ILE A 59 -13.19 11.74 -0.70
N GLY A 60 -12.88 12.02 -1.97
CA GLY A 60 -11.62 12.66 -2.38
C GLY A 60 -11.78 14.02 -3.05
N ASP A 61 -12.91 14.26 -3.67
CA ASP A 61 -13.22 15.45 -4.47
C ASP A 61 -14.01 16.53 -3.72
N ASP A 62 -14.54 16.20 -2.53
CA ASP A 62 -15.23 17.12 -1.64
C ASP A 62 -14.55 17.13 -0.26
N PHE A 63 -13.73 18.16 -0.05
CA PHE A 63 -12.94 18.34 1.17
C PHE A 63 -13.83 18.48 2.40
N GLN A 64 -14.90 19.27 2.31
CA GLN A 64 -15.81 19.53 3.43
C GLN A 64 -16.55 18.24 3.82
N SER A 65 -17.21 17.61 2.87
CA SER A 65 -17.95 16.35 3.12
C SER A 65 -17.04 15.25 3.67
N SER A 66 -15.79 15.19 3.24
CA SER A 66 -14.79 14.23 3.77
C SER A 66 -14.51 14.45 5.25
N LEU A 67 -14.36 15.71 5.68
CA LEU A 67 -14.12 16.06 7.10
C LEU A 67 -15.36 15.84 7.95
N GLU A 68 -16.53 16.30 7.47
CA GLU A 68 -17.80 16.14 8.18
C GLU A 68 -18.13 14.67 8.41
N THR A 69 -18.06 13.84 7.35
CA THR A 69 -18.27 12.39 7.48
C THR A 69 -17.28 11.76 8.46
N THR A 70 -16.01 12.14 8.42
CA THR A 70 -14.99 11.61 9.35
C THR A 70 -15.34 11.94 10.80
N ALA A 71 -15.70 13.19 11.09
CA ALA A 71 -16.09 13.62 12.42
C ALA A 71 -17.36 12.87 12.91
N LEU A 72 -18.41 12.85 12.10
CA LEU A 72 -19.66 12.16 12.42
C LEU A 72 -19.45 10.67 12.74
N LEU A 73 -18.65 9.97 11.96
CA LEU A 73 -18.34 8.56 12.23
C LEU A 73 -17.68 8.37 13.60
N LYS A 74 -16.74 9.24 13.98
CA LYS A 74 -16.09 9.17 15.29
C LYS A 74 -17.03 9.54 16.42
N ASP A 75 -17.83 10.58 16.26
CA ASP A 75 -18.82 11.03 17.26
C ASP A 75 -19.87 9.93 17.54
N HIS A 76 -20.24 9.14 16.52
CA HIS A 76 -21.16 8.00 16.64
C HIS A 76 -20.45 6.67 16.99
N GLY A 77 -19.21 6.72 17.43
CA GLY A 77 -18.49 5.58 18.04
C GLY A 77 -17.89 4.58 17.07
N ALA A 78 -17.54 4.99 15.83
CA ALA A 78 -16.75 4.14 14.93
C ALA A 78 -15.43 3.72 15.58
N LYS A 79 -15.13 2.41 15.58
CA LYS A 79 -13.95 1.83 16.22
C LYS A 79 -12.66 2.27 15.51
N LEU A 80 -12.65 2.17 14.19
CA LEU A 80 -11.51 2.51 13.33
C LEU A 80 -12.01 3.28 12.12
N VAL A 81 -11.54 4.51 11.95
CA VAL A 81 -11.86 5.35 10.79
C VAL A 81 -10.61 5.55 9.95
N VAL A 82 -10.63 5.04 8.72
CA VAL A 82 -9.60 5.25 7.71
C VAL A 82 -10.11 6.22 6.66
N ALA A 83 -9.42 7.34 6.45
CA ALA A 83 -9.87 8.36 5.51
C ALA A 83 -8.89 8.55 4.34
N ARG A 84 -9.43 8.81 3.14
CA ARG A 84 -8.63 9.11 1.96
C ARG A 84 -8.27 10.60 1.92
N ALA A 85 -6.98 10.89 1.81
CA ALA A 85 -6.51 12.25 1.53
C ALA A 85 -6.10 12.37 0.06
N VAL A 86 -6.22 13.59 -0.47
CA VAL A 86 -5.76 13.96 -1.84
C VAL A 86 -4.59 14.94 -1.81
N ARG A 87 -4.24 15.46 -0.62
CA ARG A 87 -3.10 16.39 -0.39
C ARG A 87 -2.69 16.39 1.08
N ASP A 88 -1.46 16.84 1.35
CA ASP A 88 -0.90 16.79 2.72
C ASP A 88 -1.71 17.59 3.75
N VAL A 89 -2.26 18.74 3.35
CA VAL A 89 -3.12 19.55 4.23
C VAL A 89 -4.41 18.80 4.55
N HIS A 90 -5.02 18.12 3.57
CA HIS A 90 -6.20 17.29 3.78
C HIS A 90 -5.92 16.17 4.80
N ALA A 91 -4.82 15.45 4.65
CA ALA A 91 -4.42 14.42 5.60
C ALA A 91 -4.31 14.94 7.04
N LYS A 92 -3.71 16.13 7.23
CA LYS A 92 -3.60 16.76 8.56
C LYS A 92 -4.97 17.10 9.17
N PHE A 93 -5.90 17.57 8.36
CA PHE A 93 -7.24 17.88 8.85
C PHE A 93 -8.04 16.63 9.17
N LEU A 94 -7.97 15.59 8.35
CA LEU A 94 -8.63 14.30 8.63
C LEU A 94 -8.20 13.70 9.95
N LEU A 95 -6.90 13.64 10.24
CA LEU A 95 -6.37 13.18 11.52
C LEU A 95 -6.86 14.03 12.69
N ARG A 96 -6.94 15.35 12.53
CA ARG A 96 -7.46 16.26 13.57
C ARG A 96 -8.96 16.13 13.79
N ASN A 97 -9.71 15.70 12.77
CA ASN A 97 -11.15 15.47 12.83
C ASN A 97 -11.51 14.03 13.20
N GLY A 98 -10.55 13.24 13.66
CA GLY A 98 -10.81 11.94 14.26
C GLY A 98 -10.54 10.73 13.37
N ALA A 99 -9.99 10.88 12.15
CA ALA A 99 -9.47 9.75 11.44
C ALA A 99 -8.34 9.08 12.24
N ASP A 100 -8.41 7.78 12.42
CA ASP A 100 -7.35 7.01 13.09
C ASP A 100 -6.17 6.81 12.13
N GLU A 101 -6.48 6.60 10.85
CA GLU A 101 -5.47 6.48 9.78
C GLU A 101 -5.88 7.26 8.53
N VAL A 102 -4.89 7.67 7.76
CA VAL A 102 -5.08 8.34 6.49
C VAL A 102 -4.29 7.64 5.40
N VAL A 103 -4.98 7.25 4.33
CA VAL A 103 -4.36 6.76 3.11
C VAL A 103 -4.31 7.88 2.07
N TYR A 104 -3.16 7.99 1.38
CA TYR A 104 -2.95 8.96 0.32
C TYR A 104 -2.44 8.24 -0.94
N PRO A 105 -3.36 7.61 -1.70
CA PRO A 105 -3.01 6.70 -2.80
C PRO A 105 -2.13 7.37 -3.87
N GLU A 106 -2.46 8.58 -4.28
CA GLU A 106 -1.72 9.29 -5.34
C GLU A 106 -0.27 9.57 -4.93
N LYS A 107 -0.03 9.94 -3.67
CA LYS A 107 1.32 10.15 -3.14
C LYS A 107 2.09 8.84 -3.02
N GLN A 108 1.44 7.79 -2.52
CA GLN A 108 2.05 6.47 -2.34
C GLN A 108 2.45 5.87 -3.69
N ILE A 109 1.53 5.88 -4.67
CA ILE A 109 1.79 5.39 -6.03
C ILE A 109 2.82 6.28 -6.74
N GLY A 110 2.75 7.61 -6.58
CA GLY A 110 3.73 8.53 -7.17
C GLY A 110 5.15 8.27 -6.65
N ASN A 111 5.31 8.06 -5.34
CA ASN A 111 6.60 7.72 -4.74
C ASN A 111 7.10 6.34 -5.23
N TRP A 112 6.22 5.34 -5.24
CA TRP A 112 6.55 4.02 -5.77
C TRP A 112 6.99 4.09 -7.22
N ALA A 113 6.24 4.78 -8.08
CA ALA A 113 6.56 4.91 -9.50
C ALA A 113 7.91 5.64 -9.71
N ALA A 114 8.17 6.71 -8.95
CA ALA A 114 9.42 7.44 -9.02
C ALA A 114 10.63 6.54 -8.73
N VAL A 115 10.56 5.72 -7.68
CA VAL A 115 11.64 4.77 -7.35
C VAL A 115 11.73 3.66 -8.39
N ARG A 116 10.59 3.03 -8.74
CA ARG A 116 10.51 1.91 -9.69
C ARG A 116 11.10 2.28 -11.05
N PHE A 117 10.84 3.47 -11.54
CA PHE A 117 11.28 3.94 -12.85
C PHE A 117 12.55 4.81 -12.82
N SER A 118 13.18 4.97 -11.65
CA SER A 118 14.46 5.70 -11.55
C SER A 118 15.65 4.90 -12.11
N SER A 119 15.50 3.58 -12.29
CA SER A 119 16.53 2.68 -12.84
C SER A 119 15.87 1.52 -13.59
N GLU A 120 16.46 1.11 -14.71
CA GLU A 120 16.05 -0.10 -15.45
C GLU A 120 16.26 -1.39 -14.64
N ASN A 121 17.16 -1.36 -13.67
CA ASN A 121 17.51 -2.49 -12.84
C ASN A 121 16.62 -2.67 -11.60
N ILE A 122 15.68 -1.76 -11.33
CA ILE A 122 14.68 -1.90 -10.27
C ILE A 122 13.39 -2.40 -10.88
N PHE A 123 12.87 -3.54 -10.45
CA PHE A 123 11.61 -4.12 -10.93
C PHE A 123 10.45 -3.83 -9.99
N ASP A 124 10.72 -3.79 -8.68
CA ASP A 124 9.72 -3.43 -7.67
C ASP A 124 10.40 -2.99 -6.37
N TYR A 125 9.66 -2.30 -5.49
CA TYR A 125 10.13 -2.03 -4.14
C TYR A 125 8.99 -1.85 -3.15
N VAL A 126 9.27 -2.15 -1.89
CA VAL A 126 8.36 -1.94 -0.76
C VAL A 126 9.13 -1.17 0.33
N GLN A 127 8.71 0.04 0.62
CA GLN A 127 9.28 0.82 1.71
C GLN A 127 8.82 0.26 3.06
N LEU A 128 9.76 -0.09 3.93
CA LEU A 128 9.49 -0.58 5.29
C LEU A 128 9.58 0.55 6.32
N THR A 129 10.62 1.36 6.19
CA THR A 129 10.83 2.57 6.99
C THR A 129 11.32 3.70 6.07
N PRO A 130 11.46 4.94 6.55
CA PRO A 130 12.07 6.01 5.74
C PRO A 130 13.46 5.66 5.20
N GLU A 131 14.24 4.81 5.91
CA GLU A 131 15.62 4.47 5.57
C GLU A 131 15.77 3.12 4.88
N TYR A 132 14.87 2.15 5.14
CA TYR A 132 14.98 0.77 4.68
C TYR A 132 13.84 0.36 3.78
N SER A 133 14.17 -0.36 2.72
CA SER A 133 13.20 -0.94 1.79
C SER A 133 13.60 -2.33 1.32
N ILE A 134 12.62 -3.09 0.88
CA ILE A 134 12.83 -4.30 0.08
C ILE A 134 12.78 -3.88 -1.38
N TYR A 135 13.76 -4.31 -2.17
CA TYR A 135 13.82 -4.07 -3.61
C TYR A 135 13.87 -5.39 -4.36
N GLU A 136 13.16 -5.48 -5.48
CA GLU A 136 13.43 -6.47 -6.52
C GLU A 136 14.33 -5.81 -7.58
N ILE A 137 15.55 -6.33 -7.73
CA ILE A 137 16.54 -5.78 -8.67
C ILE A 137 17.14 -6.88 -9.56
N ALA A 138 17.66 -6.49 -10.72
CA ALA A 138 18.47 -7.39 -11.53
C ALA A 138 19.74 -7.79 -10.78
N VAL A 139 20.19 -9.03 -10.98
CA VAL A 139 21.52 -9.44 -10.51
C VAL A 139 22.58 -8.61 -11.24
N PRO A 140 23.50 -7.96 -10.51
CA PRO A 140 24.58 -7.20 -11.13
C PRO A 140 25.45 -8.09 -12.02
N THR A 141 25.84 -7.60 -13.17
CA THR A 141 26.68 -8.34 -14.13
C THR A 141 27.97 -8.88 -13.48
N ALA A 142 28.56 -8.13 -12.53
CA ALA A 142 29.77 -8.54 -11.82
C ALA A 142 29.55 -9.74 -10.88
N TRP A 143 28.32 -10.13 -10.59
CA TRP A 143 27.98 -11.26 -9.72
C TRP A 143 27.67 -12.53 -10.50
N ILE A 144 27.40 -12.43 -11.79
CA ILE A 144 27.06 -13.58 -12.66
C ILE A 144 28.19 -14.61 -12.60
N GLY A 145 27.81 -15.87 -12.37
CA GLY A 145 28.74 -17.01 -12.26
C GLY A 145 29.45 -17.14 -10.89
N LYS A 146 29.14 -16.25 -9.93
CA LYS A 146 29.68 -16.32 -8.56
C LYS A 146 28.61 -16.75 -7.59
N THR A 147 29.02 -17.36 -6.48
CA THR A 147 28.12 -17.74 -5.39
C THR A 147 27.92 -16.59 -4.40
N MET A 148 26.82 -16.66 -3.63
CA MET A 148 26.60 -15.72 -2.54
C MET A 148 27.73 -15.72 -1.52
N LEU A 149 28.30 -16.90 -1.26
CA LEU A 149 29.42 -17.09 -0.33
C LEU A 149 30.68 -16.38 -0.81
N GLU A 150 31.07 -16.57 -2.10
CA GLU A 150 32.25 -15.92 -2.70
C GLU A 150 32.15 -14.40 -2.69
N LEU A 151 30.94 -13.87 -2.87
CA LEU A 151 30.68 -12.43 -2.96
C LEU A 151 30.69 -11.76 -1.60
N ASP A 152 30.49 -12.49 -0.49
CA ASP A 152 30.37 -11.95 0.88
C ASP A 152 29.46 -10.71 0.94
N ILE A 153 28.26 -10.85 0.33
CA ILE A 153 27.35 -9.75 -0.02
C ILE A 153 26.97 -8.92 1.20
N ARG A 154 26.66 -9.61 2.31
CA ARG A 154 26.21 -8.94 3.53
C ARG A 154 27.28 -8.00 4.09
N ARG A 155 28.54 -8.41 4.06
CA ARG A 155 29.65 -7.62 4.62
C ARG A 155 30.14 -6.53 3.67
N LYS A 156 30.17 -6.82 2.36
CA LYS A 156 30.71 -5.88 1.36
C LYS A 156 29.71 -4.81 0.96
N TYR A 157 28.43 -5.18 0.85
CA TYR A 157 27.40 -4.28 0.28
C TYR A 157 26.35 -3.85 1.29
N HIS A 158 26.36 -4.41 2.50
CA HIS A 158 25.36 -4.16 3.55
C HIS A 158 23.92 -4.50 3.11
N ILE A 159 23.80 -5.49 2.23
CA ILE A 159 22.56 -5.96 1.64
C ILE A 159 22.23 -7.36 2.19
N ASN A 160 20.97 -7.60 2.50
CA ASN A 160 20.48 -8.92 2.86
C ASN A 160 19.61 -9.45 1.70
N ILE A 161 20.02 -10.56 1.07
CA ILE A 161 19.22 -11.24 0.04
C ILE A 161 18.13 -12.04 0.76
N LEU A 162 16.89 -11.76 0.40
CA LEU A 162 15.70 -12.43 0.93
C LEU A 162 15.24 -13.59 0.05
N ALA A 163 15.38 -13.43 -1.27
CA ALA A 163 14.95 -14.41 -2.26
C ALA A 163 15.69 -14.18 -3.59
N THR A 164 15.68 -15.21 -4.43
CA THR A 164 16.03 -15.09 -5.85
C THR A 164 14.82 -15.39 -6.73
N LYS A 165 14.80 -14.90 -7.97
CA LYS A 165 13.69 -15.07 -8.90
C LYS A 165 14.20 -15.27 -10.32
N ILE A 166 13.89 -16.42 -10.92
CA ILE A 166 14.25 -16.75 -12.29
C ILE A 166 12.97 -17.09 -13.07
N ASN A 167 12.76 -16.45 -14.20
CA ASN A 167 11.58 -16.68 -15.05
C ASN A 167 10.23 -16.60 -14.29
N GLY A 168 10.13 -15.69 -13.32
CA GLY A 168 8.93 -15.51 -12.50
C GLY A 168 8.79 -16.49 -11.33
N ILE A 169 9.66 -17.50 -11.22
CA ILE A 169 9.67 -18.48 -10.12
C ILE A 169 10.56 -17.94 -9.00
N LEU A 170 9.96 -17.76 -7.81
CA LEU A 170 10.63 -17.27 -6.62
C LEU A 170 11.21 -18.43 -5.80
N ASP A 171 12.51 -18.34 -5.45
CA ASP A 171 13.14 -19.14 -4.42
C ASP A 171 13.29 -18.29 -3.15
N PRO A 172 12.52 -18.54 -2.09
CA PRO A 172 12.53 -17.71 -0.87
C PRO A 172 13.68 -18.06 0.09
N LEU A 173 14.42 -19.13 -0.17
CA LEU A 173 15.50 -19.63 0.69
C LEU A 173 16.76 -20.00 -0.11
N PRO A 174 17.33 -19.06 -0.88
CA PRO A 174 18.49 -19.38 -1.69
C PRO A 174 19.69 -19.79 -0.80
N SER A 175 20.37 -20.86 -1.21
CA SER A 175 21.53 -21.39 -0.51
C SER A 175 22.72 -20.41 -0.65
N ALA A 176 23.64 -20.43 0.31
CA ALA A 176 24.90 -19.68 0.22
C ALA A 176 25.77 -20.09 -1.00
N GLU A 177 25.56 -21.31 -1.49
CA GLU A 177 26.23 -21.89 -2.66
C GLU A 177 25.49 -21.58 -3.97
N HIS A 178 24.33 -20.90 -3.90
CA HIS A 178 23.60 -20.47 -5.08
C HIS A 178 24.49 -19.60 -5.98
N THR A 179 24.58 -19.98 -7.25
CA THR A 179 25.36 -19.27 -8.26
C THR A 179 24.46 -18.36 -9.07
N PHE A 180 24.72 -17.06 -9.06
CA PHE A 180 23.92 -16.09 -9.79
C PHE A 180 23.98 -16.27 -11.31
N GLN A 181 22.83 -16.11 -11.96
CA GLN A 181 22.66 -16.28 -13.39
C GLN A 181 22.31 -14.94 -14.07
N GLU A 182 22.56 -14.87 -15.36
CA GLU A 182 22.06 -13.82 -16.23
C GLU A 182 20.52 -13.87 -16.25
N SER A 183 19.78 -12.86 -16.31
CA SER A 183 18.30 -12.83 -16.22
C SER A 183 17.68 -13.23 -14.86
N GLU A 184 18.47 -13.34 -13.83
CA GLU A 184 17.99 -13.54 -12.47
C GLU A 184 17.74 -12.21 -11.79
N ASN A 185 16.64 -12.13 -11.03
CA ASN A 185 16.35 -11.03 -10.12
C ASN A 185 16.59 -11.47 -8.67
N ILE A 186 16.93 -10.54 -7.82
CA ILE A 186 17.07 -10.75 -6.38
C ILE A 186 16.16 -9.81 -5.60
N LEU A 187 15.55 -10.34 -4.55
CA LEU A 187 14.86 -9.53 -3.55
C LEU A 187 15.84 -9.24 -2.43
N ILE A 188 16.07 -7.96 -2.18
CA ILE A 188 17.04 -7.52 -1.18
C ILE A 188 16.38 -6.62 -0.15
N LEU A 189 16.76 -6.77 1.12
CA LEU A 189 16.53 -5.78 2.17
C LEU A 189 17.80 -4.96 2.35
N ALA A 190 17.69 -3.66 2.17
CA ALA A 190 18.83 -2.76 2.25
C ALA A 190 18.44 -1.35 2.69
N GLN A 191 19.43 -0.58 3.13
CA GLN A 191 19.26 0.85 3.33
C GLN A 191 19.17 1.56 1.97
N ASN A 192 18.25 2.52 1.84
CA ASN A 192 18.00 3.21 0.58
C ASN A 192 19.27 3.87 -0.01
N SER A 193 20.15 4.41 0.85
CA SER A 193 21.43 5.00 0.45
C SER A 193 22.42 4.00 -0.13
N ASP A 194 22.40 2.75 0.33
CA ASP A 194 23.32 1.71 -0.14
C ASP A 194 22.86 1.15 -1.48
N VAL A 195 21.55 0.97 -1.68
CA VAL A 195 20.99 0.57 -2.98
C VAL A 195 21.33 1.58 -4.08
N GLN A 196 21.25 2.88 -3.79
CA GLN A 196 21.63 3.91 -4.77
C GLN A 196 23.10 3.84 -5.19
N LYS A 197 24.01 3.50 -4.27
CA LYS A 197 25.43 3.29 -4.60
C LYS A 197 25.62 2.03 -5.46
N PHE A 198 24.88 0.98 -5.10
CA PHE A 198 24.93 -0.32 -5.75
C PHE A 198 24.39 -0.31 -7.20
N LEU A 199 23.34 0.45 -7.47
CA LEU A 199 22.72 0.53 -8.80
C LEU A 199 23.45 1.47 -9.79
N ARG A 200 24.47 2.19 -9.33
CA ARG A 200 25.30 3.07 -10.18
C ARG A 200 26.48 2.36 -10.87
N PHE A 201 26.60 1.05 -10.72
CA PHE A 201 27.66 0.24 -11.32
C PHE A 201 27.19 -0.58 -12.51
#